data_e4daffad82c2faaf1926969c1c9ee8d8
#
_entry.id   e4daffad82c2faaf1926969c1c9ee8d8
#
_cell.length_a   1.000
_cell.length_b   1.000
_cell.length_c   1.000
_cell.angle_alpha   90.00
_cell.angle_beta   90.00
_cell.angle_gamma   90.00
#
_symmetry.space_group_name_H-M   'P 1'
#
loop_
_entity.id
_entity.type
_entity.pdbx_description
1 polymer ?
#
loop_
_entity_poly.entity_id
_entity_poly.type
_entity_poly.pdbx_seq_one_letter_code
_entity_poly.pdbx_strand_id
1 'polypeptide(L)'
;MIHPSVPAIMVTPICPHSLSFRPIVVPAGVELKISISPDSRNTAWVSFDGRNRQELLHGDSLRVTTSIYPVPSICAQDQISDWFDSLAECLHWNVRKRQKCLDELSDLTGSGSEDTIDELVVDGH
;
A
#
# COMPACT_ATOMS: atom_id res chain seq x y z
N MET A 1 -3.09 -2.20 -4.21
CA MET A 1 -2.75 -3.63 -4.28
C MET A 1 -3.66 -4.31 -5.26
N ILE A 2 -3.15 -5.31 -5.97
CA ILE A 2 -3.90 -6.05 -7.01
C ILE A 2 -3.86 -7.52 -6.62
N HIS A 3 -5.02 -8.15 -6.65
CA HIS A 3 -5.12 -9.58 -6.36
C HIS A 3 -4.36 -10.41 -7.42
N PRO A 4 -3.63 -11.46 -7.05
CA PRO A 4 -2.80 -12.23 -7.97
C PRO A 4 -3.57 -12.92 -9.12
N SER A 5 -4.86 -13.17 -8.94
CA SER A 5 -5.71 -13.73 -10.02
C SER A 5 -6.11 -12.72 -11.10
N VAL A 6 -5.77 -11.44 -10.93
CA VAL A 6 -6.09 -10.40 -11.93
C VAL A 6 -4.94 -10.31 -12.94
N PRO A 7 -5.17 -10.68 -14.21
CA PRO A 7 -4.15 -10.62 -15.24
C PRO A 7 -3.91 -9.16 -15.66
N ALA A 8 -2.89 -8.53 -15.09
CA ALA A 8 -2.61 -7.13 -15.28
C ALA A 8 -1.11 -6.82 -15.23
N ILE A 9 -0.73 -5.71 -15.85
CA ILE A 9 0.60 -5.10 -15.71
C ILE A 9 0.41 -3.81 -14.91
N MET A 10 1.18 -3.65 -13.84
CA MET A 10 1.18 -2.44 -13.02
C MET A 10 2.36 -1.56 -13.38
N VAL A 11 2.11 -0.29 -13.65
CA VAL A 11 3.12 0.73 -13.89
C VAL A 11 3.10 1.69 -12.71
N THR A 12 4.17 1.67 -11.93
CA THR A 12 4.29 2.47 -10.70
C THR A 12 5.43 3.46 -10.83
N PRO A 13 5.17 4.78 -10.78
CA PRO A 13 6.24 5.78 -10.75
C PRO A 13 6.99 5.70 -9.41
N ILE A 14 8.32 5.83 -9.48
CA ILE A 14 9.20 5.89 -8.32
C ILE A 14 9.75 7.30 -8.22
N CYS A 15 9.48 8.00 -7.12
CA CYS A 15 9.90 9.40 -6.90
C CYS A 15 9.56 10.36 -8.04
N PRO A 16 8.32 10.43 -8.51
CA PRO A 16 7.94 11.34 -9.59
C PRO A 16 8.03 12.79 -9.11
N HIS A 17 8.41 13.71 -10.02
CA HIS A 17 8.43 15.13 -9.74
C HIS A 17 7.04 15.77 -9.72
N SER A 18 6.04 15.12 -10.30
CA SER A 18 4.66 15.59 -10.35
C SER A 18 3.80 14.89 -9.30
N LEU A 19 2.99 15.64 -8.58
CA LEU A 19 2.02 15.10 -7.62
C LEU A 19 0.81 14.42 -8.29
N SER A 20 0.65 14.58 -9.59
CA SER A 20 -0.44 13.96 -10.36
C SER A 20 -0.17 12.51 -10.76
N PHE A 21 1.06 12.03 -10.62
CA PHE A 21 1.39 10.66 -10.93
C PHE A 21 0.75 9.67 -9.96
N ARG A 22 0.26 8.56 -10.53
CA ARG A 22 -0.36 7.44 -9.79
C ARG A 22 0.10 6.13 -10.39
N PRO A 23 0.13 5.06 -9.62
CA PRO A 23 0.20 3.73 -10.19
C PRO A 23 -1.00 3.50 -11.11
N ILE A 24 -0.74 3.00 -12.30
CA ILE A 24 -1.77 2.62 -13.27
C ILE A 24 -1.71 1.12 -13.54
N VAL A 25 -2.88 0.56 -13.79
CA VAL A 25 -3.04 -0.86 -14.08
C VAL A 25 -3.60 -0.99 -15.48
N VAL A 26 -2.93 -1.77 -16.31
CA VAL A 26 -3.35 -2.05 -17.68
C VAL A 26 -3.55 -3.57 -17.86
N PRO A 27 -4.42 -3.99 -18.78
CA PRO A 27 -4.64 -5.41 -19.05
C PRO A 27 -3.34 -6.12 -19.45
N ALA A 28 -3.17 -7.37 -19.02
CA ALA A 28 -1.98 -8.17 -19.34
C ALA A 28 -1.78 -8.42 -20.85
N GLY A 29 -2.85 -8.36 -21.63
CA GLY A 29 -2.79 -8.59 -23.09
C GLY A 29 -2.26 -7.41 -23.92
N VAL A 30 -1.85 -6.30 -23.29
CA VAL A 30 -1.31 -5.15 -24.02
C VAL A 30 0.21 -5.21 -24.14
N GLU A 31 0.74 -4.58 -25.18
CA GLU A 31 2.16 -4.29 -25.31
C GLU A 31 2.42 -2.86 -24.86
N LEU A 32 3.30 -2.69 -23.89
CA LEU A 32 3.78 -1.38 -23.46
C LEU A 32 5.07 -1.04 -24.21
N LYS A 33 5.09 0.11 -24.86
CA LYS A 33 6.31 0.66 -25.44
C LYS A 33 6.77 1.85 -24.61
N ILE A 34 7.99 1.74 -24.06
CA ILE A 34 8.62 2.77 -23.26
C ILE A 34 9.79 3.34 -24.05
N SER A 35 9.81 4.64 -24.25
CA SER A 35 10.89 5.33 -24.95
C SER A 35 11.21 6.64 -24.26
N ILE A 36 12.44 7.13 -24.49
CA ILE A 36 12.87 8.43 -23.99
C ILE A 36 12.36 9.50 -24.95
N SER A 37 11.83 10.60 -24.40
CA SER A 37 11.46 11.77 -25.22
C SER A 37 12.69 12.29 -25.98
N PRO A 38 12.57 12.65 -27.25
CA PRO A 38 13.65 13.27 -28.00
C PRO A 38 14.19 14.55 -27.34
N ASP A 39 13.34 15.27 -26.63
CA ASP A 39 13.67 16.51 -25.93
C ASP A 39 14.29 16.29 -24.54
N SER A 40 14.45 15.03 -24.14
CA SER A 40 15.11 14.70 -22.86
C SER A 40 16.58 15.09 -22.90
N ARG A 41 17.08 15.67 -21.82
CA ARG A 41 18.49 16.06 -21.71
C ARG A 41 19.41 14.85 -21.49
N ASN A 42 18.88 13.81 -20.85
CA ASN A 42 19.67 12.65 -20.41
C ASN A 42 19.10 11.36 -20.98
N THR A 43 19.96 10.37 -21.09
CA THR A 43 19.60 8.97 -21.32
C THR A 43 18.95 8.37 -20.06
N ALA A 44 18.37 7.20 -20.17
CA ALA A 44 17.79 6.47 -19.03
C ALA A 44 18.48 5.12 -18.84
N TRP A 45 18.33 4.55 -17.67
CA TRP A 45 18.84 3.23 -17.35
C TRP A 45 17.68 2.30 -17.04
N VAL A 46 17.72 1.12 -17.62
CA VAL A 46 16.79 0.03 -17.37
C VAL A 46 17.50 -1.04 -16.57
N SER A 47 16.84 -1.60 -15.57
CA SER A 47 17.32 -2.78 -14.86
C SER A 47 16.21 -3.82 -14.78
N PHE A 48 16.59 -5.08 -14.85
CA PHE A 48 15.68 -6.23 -14.78
C PHE A 48 15.89 -6.92 -13.43
N ASP A 49 14.86 -6.93 -12.59
CA ASP A 49 14.91 -7.48 -11.22
C ASP A 49 16.10 -6.92 -10.39
N GLY A 50 16.41 -5.64 -10.56
CA GLY A 50 17.54 -4.99 -9.90
C GLY A 50 18.92 -5.39 -10.44
N ARG A 51 18.98 -6.15 -11.53
CA ARG A 51 20.21 -6.64 -12.18
C ARG A 51 20.25 -6.20 -13.65
N ASN A 52 21.35 -6.53 -14.34
CA ASN A 52 21.47 -6.34 -15.79
C ASN A 52 21.09 -4.93 -16.25
N ARG A 53 21.73 -3.92 -15.65
CA ARG A 53 21.51 -2.53 -16.03
C ARG A 53 21.93 -2.30 -17.48
N GLN A 54 21.03 -1.72 -18.26
CA GLN A 54 21.25 -1.36 -19.64
C GLN A 54 20.87 0.11 -19.86
N GLU A 55 21.73 0.83 -20.57
CA GLU A 55 21.44 2.21 -20.94
C GLU A 55 20.44 2.22 -22.11
N LEU A 56 19.45 3.08 -22.00
CA LEU A 56 18.47 3.37 -23.04
C LEU A 56 18.81 4.74 -23.61
N LEU A 57 19.26 4.76 -24.87
CA LEU A 57 19.64 5.97 -25.58
C LEU A 57 18.42 6.63 -26.23
N HIS A 58 18.59 7.87 -26.70
CA HIS A 58 17.55 8.54 -27.49
C HIS A 58 17.31 7.77 -28.78
N GLY A 59 16.03 7.49 -29.04
CA GLY A 59 15.61 6.67 -30.18
C GLY A 59 15.41 5.19 -29.85
N ASP A 60 15.98 4.73 -28.75
CA ASP A 60 15.73 3.37 -28.27
C ASP A 60 14.33 3.24 -27.65
N SER A 61 13.82 2.04 -27.64
CA SER A 61 12.57 1.73 -26.96
C SER A 61 12.60 0.36 -26.32
N LEU A 62 12.02 0.27 -25.14
CA LEU A 62 11.75 -0.97 -24.43
C LEU A 62 10.31 -1.40 -24.70
N ARG A 63 10.11 -2.67 -25.04
CA ARG A 63 8.78 -3.26 -25.14
C ARG A 63 8.56 -4.24 -24.01
N VAL A 64 7.43 -4.13 -23.35
CA VAL A 64 7.02 -4.99 -22.23
C VAL A 64 5.73 -5.69 -22.61
N THR A 65 5.78 -7.01 -22.58
CA THR A 65 4.63 -7.88 -22.82
C THR A 65 4.59 -8.99 -21.77
N THR A 66 3.45 -9.58 -21.56
CA THR A 66 3.34 -10.76 -20.70
C THR A 66 3.92 -12.00 -21.40
N SER A 67 4.62 -12.83 -20.62
CA SER A 67 5.11 -14.11 -21.10
C SER A 67 3.98 -15.14 -21.21
N ILE A 68 4.11 -16.05 -22.16
CA ILE A 68 3.25 -17.25 -22.23
C ILE A 68 3.63 -18.30 -21.18
N TYR A 69 4.81 -18.18 -20.59
CA TYR A 69 5.30 -19.10 -19.57
C TYR A 69 4.93 -18.56 -18.19
N PRO A 70 4.19 -19.32 -17.38
CA PRO A 70 3.87 -18.91 -16.02
C PRO A 70 5.09 -19.05 -15.11
N VAL A 71 5.18 -18.18 -14.12
CA VAL A 71 6.12 -18.35 -13.00
C VAL A 71 5.39 -19.12 -11.90
N PRO A 72 5.86 -20.33 -11.52
CA PRO A 72 5.24 -21.08 -10.45
C PRO A 72 5.44 -20.36 -9.11
N SER A 73 4.40 -20.31 -8.31
CA SER A 73 4.41 -19.75 -6.96
C SER A 73 4.10 -20.84 -5.94
N ILE A 74 4.75 -20.78 -4.79
CA ILE A 74 4.49 -21.68 -3.66
C ILE A 74 3.49 -20.99 -2.74
N CYS A 75 2.42 -21.68 -2.39
CA CYS A 75 1.41 -21.24 -1.45
C CYS A 75 1.45 -22.11 -0.19
N ALA A 76 1.12 -21.54 0.98
CA ALA A 76 0.99 -22.27 2.23
C ALA A 76 -0.32 -23.08 2.25
N GLN A 77 -1.41 -22.49 1.81
CA GLN A 77 -2.72 -23.13 1.66
C GLN A 77 -3.19 -23.03 0.21
N ASP A 78 -3.55 -21.83 -0.21
CA ASP A 78 -3.96 -21.50 -1.56
C ASP A 78 -3.69 -20.01 -1.85
N GLN A 79 -3.66 -19.67 -3.13
CA GLN A 79 -3.29 -18.33 -3.59
C GLN A 79 -4.23 -17.22 -3.06
N ILE A 80 -5.50 -17.53 -2.87
CA ILE A 80 -6.51 -16.55 -2.46
C ILE A 80 -6.42 -16.32 -0.96
N SER A 81 -6.45 -17.38 -0.15
CA SER A 81 -6.39 -17.31 1.30
C SER A 81 -5.10 -16.67 1.77
N ASP A 82 -3.95 -17.12 1.24
CA ASP A 82 -2.64 -16.59 1.58
C ASP A 82 -2.51 -15.09 1.25
N TRP A 83 -3.15 -14.64 0.15
CA TRP A 83 -3.14 -13.23 -0.21
C TRP A 83 -3.96 -12.38 0.76
N PHE A 84 -5.14 -12.83 1.18
CA PHE A 84 -5.96 -12.10 2.16
C PHE A 84 -5.33 -12.11 3.54
N ASP A 85 -4.69 -13.20 3.94
CA ASP A 85 -3.96 -13.29 5.22
C ASP A 85 -2.78 -12.33 5.23
N SER A 86 -2.00 -12.28 4.14
CA SER A 86 -0.92 -11.30 3.98
C SER A 86 -1.43 -9.85 4.01
N LEU A 87 -2.58 -9.59 3.42
CA LEU A 87 -3.22 -8.28 3.43
C LEU A 87 -3.62 -7.87 4.86
N ALA A 88 -4.24 -8.78 5.59
CA ALA A 88 -4.65 -8.55 6.96
C ALA A 88 -3.45 -8.31 7.88
N GLU A 89 -2.38 -9.10 7.72
CA GLU A 89 -1.15 -8.98 8.50
C GLU A 89 -0.41 -7.67 8.21
N CYS A 90 -0.13 -7.37 6.94
CA CYS A 90 0.68 -6.21 6.55
C CYS A 90 -0.01 -4.87 6.78
N LEU A 91 -1.33 -4.81 6.61
CA LEU A 91 -2.10 -3.57 6.71
C LEU A 91 -2.96 -3.48 7.96
N HIS A 92 -2.97 -4.51 8.78
CA HIS A 92 -3.95 -4.66 9.86
C HIS A 92 -5.39 -4.49 9.34
N TRP A 93 -5.62 -5.00 8.12
CA TRP A 93 -6.89 -4.85 7.44
C TRP A 93 -8.01 -5.55 8.20
N ASN A 94 -9.08 -4.83 8.42
CA ASN A 94 -10.28 -5.34 9.07
C ASN A 94 -10.06 -5.88 10.51
N VAL A 95 -8.96 -5.49 11.15
CA VAL A 95 -8.71 -5.79 12.56
C VAL A 95 -9.53 -4.83 13.39
N ARG A 96 -10.65 -5.31 13.92
CA ARG A 96 -11.52 -4.53 14.83
C ARG A 96 -11.27 -4.97 16.26
N LYS A 97 -10.94 -4.03 17.12
CA LYS A 97 -11.03 -4.26 18.57
C LYS A 97 -12.50 -4.46 18.94
N ARG A 98 -12.78 -5.51 19.73
CA ARG A 98 -14.11 -5.73 20.26
C ARG A 98 -14.48 -4.52 21.11
N GLN A 99 -15.60 -3.86 20.77
CA GLN A 99 -16.13 -2.78 21.61
C GLN A 99 -16.59 -3.39 22.92
N LYS A 100 -16.20 -2.77 24.04
CA LYS A 100 -16.74 -3.14 25.34
C LYS A 100 -18.24 -2.84 25.37
N CYS A 101 -18.99 -3.72 25.99
CA CYS A 101 -20.41 -3.47 26.19
C CYS A 101 -20.58 -2.22 27.08
N LEU A 102 -21.63 -1.42 26.84
CA LEU A 102 -21.92 -0.21 27.63
C LEU A 102 -22.10 -0.54 29.11
N ASP A 103 -22.56 -1.74 29.41
CA ASP A 103 -22.74 -2.22 30.78
C ASP A 103 -21.40 -2.40 31.54
N GLU A 104 -20.34 -2.78 30.82
CA GLU A 104 -18.98 -2.86 31.40
C GLU A 104 -18.34 -1.49 31.64
N LEU A 105 -18.84 -0.44 30.96
CA LEU A 105 -18.39 0.94 31.19
C LEU A 105 -19.04 1.58 32.40
N SER A 106 -20.28 1.18 32.75
CA SER A 106 -20.99 1.71 33.92
C SER A 106 -20.32 1.30 35.22
N ASP A 107 -19.73 0.10 35.28
CA ASP A 107 -18.99 -0.37 36.46
C ASP A 107 -17.68 0.37 36.71
N LEU A 108 -17.11 0.97 35.66
CA LEU A 108 -15.89 1.78 35.78
C LEU A 108 -16.14 3.22 36.21
N THR A 109 -17.37 3.73 35.98
CA THR A 109 -17.77 5.08 36.40
C THR A 109 -18.43 5.11 37.77
N GLY A 110 -18.81 3.96 38.33
CA GLY A 110 -19.44 3.83 39.64
C GLY A 110 -18.53 3.81 40.85
N SER A 111 -17.20 3.82 40.69
CA SER A 111 -16.23 3.84 41.79
C SER A 111 -15.45 5.17 41.90
N GLY A 112 -16.08 6.28 41.57
CA GLY A 112 -15.59 7.61 41.88
C GLY A 112 -16.09 8.03 43.25
N SER A 113 -15.22 7.94 44.26
CA SER A 113 -15.40 8.41 45.63
C SER A 113 -15.95 9.83 45.68
N GLU A 114 -16.91 10.01 46.54
CA GLU A 114 -17.30 11.29 47.13
C GLU A 114 -16.08 11.91 47.81
N ASP A 115 -15.35 12.75 47.12
CA ASP A 115 -14.44 13.68 47.77
C ASP A 115 -15.22 14.95 48.10
N THR A 116 -15.50 15.10 49.37
CA THR A 116 -16.02 16.30 50.06
C THR A 116 -15.25 17.54 49.62
N ILE A 117 -15.97 18.47 49.05
CA ILE A 117 -15.50 19.83 48.79
C ILE A 117 -15.54 20.56 50.12
N ASP A 118 -14.40 20.75 50.76
CA ASP A 118 -14.23 21.68 51.88
C ASP A 118 -14.41 23.14 51.38
N GLU A 119 -15.37 23.78 51.99
CA GLU A 119 -15.80 25.16 51.82
C GLU A 119 -14.68 26.12 52.27
N LEU A 120 -14.00 26.74 51.31
CA LEU A 120 -13.11 27.86 51.60
C LEU A 120 -13.92 29.15 51.78
N VAL A 121 -14.16 29.47 53.03
CA VAL A 121 -14.63 30.80 53.47
C VAL A 121 -13.50 31.81 53.27
N VAL A 122 -13.72 32.79 52.39
CA VAL A 122 -12.84 33.94 52.23
C VAL A 122 -13.47 35.09 53.03
N ASP A 123 -12.92 35.36 54.21
CA ASP A 123 -13.20 36.58 54.94
C ASP A 123 -12.44 37.75 54.29
N GLY A 124 -13.22 38.75 53.95
CA GLY A 124 -12.69 40.03 53.45
C GLY A 124 -12.28 40.97 54.58
N HIS A 125 -11.19 41.66 54.33
CA HIS A 125 -10.91 43.02 54.84
C HIS A 125 -10.06 43.75 53.84
#